data_9d883c85f96a4a787e36d9003607e398
#
_entry.id   9d883c85f96a4a787e36d9003607e398
#
_cell.length_a   1.000
_cell.length_b   1.000
_cell.length_c   1.000
_cell.angle_alpha   90.00
_cell.angle_beta   90.00
_cell.angle_gamma   90.00
#
_symmetry.space_group_name_H-M   'P 1'
#
loop_
_entity.id
_entity.type
_entity.pdbx_description
1 polymer ?
#
loop_
_entity_poly.entity_id
_entity_poly.type
_entity_poly.pdbx_seq_one_letter_code
_entity_poly.pdbx_strand_id
1 'polypeptide(L)'
;IEIAAIVVLLLGLVVLGVFARSPLGRSIGDAIEKVVLSKFPGYQVVKSIATGFSDSRDETVLRAALVSFDDNTVLGLIVEESTAGDKYTVFVPGAPGSGAGNVMLVARERVQVLDVPPSGVAKAMKQRGVGLQLLATEQSPK
;
A
#
# COMPACT_ATOMS: atom_id res chain seq x y z
N ILE A 1 -47.32 -10.16 -0.87
CA ILE A 1 -46.25 -11.03 -1.36
C ILE A 1 -44.92 -10.23 -1.49
N GLU A 2 -44.94 -9.03 -2.03
CA GLU A 2 -43.74 -8.22 -2.22
C GLU A 2 -43.06 -7.78 -0.90
N ILE A 3 -43.85 -7.35 0.06
CA ILE A 3 -43.33 -6.93 1.39
C ILE A 3 -42.67 -8.10 2.11
N ALA A 4 -43.26 -9.29 2.04
CA ALA A 4 -42.68 -10.49 2.65
C ALA A 4 -41.36 -10.87 1.99
N ALA A 5 -41.24 -10.74 0.66
CA ALA A 5 -39.99 -10.98 -0.07
C ALA A 5 -38.90 -9.99 0.33
N ILE A 6 -39.24 -8.71 0.49
CA ILE A 6 -38.28 -7.68 0.94
C ILE A 6 -37.79 -7.98 2.37
N VAL A 7 -38.69 -8.36 3.26
CA VAL A 7 -38.34 -8.70 4.65
C VAL A 7 -37.39 -9.91 4.70
N VAL A 8 -37.69 -10.96 3.92
CA VAL A 8 -36.82 -12.15 3.83
C VAL A 8 -35.45 -11.80 3.29
N LEU A 9 -35.37 -10.93 2.27
CA LEU A 9 -34.14 -10.50 1.68
C LEU A 9 -33.28 -9.67 2.68
N LEU A 10 -33.93 -8.76 3.42
CA LEU A 10 -33.24 -7.97 4.45
C LEU A 10 -32.73 -8.85 5.59
N LEU A 11 -33.52 -9.83 6.05
CA LEU A 11 -33.08 -10.79 7.05
C LEU A 11 -31.90 -11.62 6.54
N GLY A 12 -31.93 -12.06 5.30
CA GLY A 12 -30.81 -12.77 4.67
C GLY A 12 -29.52 -11.94 4.64
N LEU A 13 -29.62 -10.64 4.31
CA LEU A 13 -28.46 -9.73 4.32
C LEU A 13 -27.91 -9.51 5.73
N VAL A 14 -28.79 -9.40 6.74
CA VAL A 14 -28.35 -9.29 8.14
C VAL A 14 -27.62 -10.55 8.59
N VAL A 15 -28.17 -11.73 8.29
CA VAL A 15 -27.54 -13.03 8.63
C VAL A 15 -26.18 -13.16 7.95
N LEU A 16 -26.09 -12.83 6.67
CA LEU A 16 -24.82 -12.81 5.93
C LEU A 16 -23.81 -11.82 6.54
N GLY A 17 -24.26 -10.63 6.94
CA GLY A 17 -23.42 -9.64 7.58
C GLY A 17 -22.87 -10.08 8.94
N VAL A 18 -23.70 -10.73 9.75
CA VAL A 18 -23.29 -11.31 11.04
C VAL A 18 -22.34 -12.48 10.81
N PHE A 19 -22.62 -13.35 9.83
CA PHE A 19 -21.76 -14.47 9.49
C PHE A 19 -20.37 -13.99 9.01
N ALA A 20 -20.31 -12.98 8.16
CA ALA A 20 -19.06 -12.40 7.69
C ALA A 20 -18.18 -11.82 8.81
N ARG A 21 -18.81 -11.35 9.89
CA ARG A 21 -18.12 -10.86 11.11
C ARG A 21 -17.76 -11.96 12.10
N SER A 22 -18.28 -13.16 11.93
CA SER A 22 -17.98 -14.30 12.80
C SER A 22 -16.54 -14.78 12.62
N PRO A 23 -15.96 -15.48 13.61
CA PRO A 23 -14.63 -16.08 13.47
C PRO A 23 -14.52 -17.04 12.27
N LEU A 24 -15.60 -17.74 11.97
CA LEU A 24 -15.70 -18.64 10.80
C LEU A 24 -15.67 -17.86 9.49
N GLY A 25 -16.42 -16.77 9.38
CA GLY A 25 -16.43 -15.92 8.19
C GLY A 25 -15.05 -15.29 7.92
N ARG A 26 -14.36 -14.86 8.98
CA ARG A 26 -12.97 -14.37 8.87
C ARG A 26 -12.02 -15.45 8.42
N SER A 27 -12.09 -16.65 8.97
CA SER A 27 -11.24 -17.78 8.59
C SER A 27 -11.43 -18.18 7.12
N ILE A 28 -12.68 -18.15 6.63
CA ILE A 28 -12.98 -18.41 5.21
C ILE A 28 -12.44 -17.28 4.34
N GLY A 29 -12.59 -16.02 4.76
CA GLY A 29 -12.02 -14.86 4.09
C GLY A 29 -10.49 -14.96 3.96
N ASP A 30 -9.81 -15.27 5.05
CA ASP A 30 -8.36 -15.47 5.09
C ASP A 30 -7.90 -16.67 4.23
N ALA A 31 -8.69 -17.74 4.19
CA ALA A 31 -8.40 -18.90 3.34
C ALA A 31 -8.54 -18.56 1.85
N ILE A 32 -9.60 -17.85 1.47
CA ILE A 32 -9.80 -17.37 0.10
C ILE A 32 -8.67 -16.40 -0.28
N GLU A 33 -8.32 -15.49 0.60
CA GLU A 33 -7.21 -14.54 0.40
C GLU A 33 -5.90 -15.29 0.15
N LYS A 34 -5.56 -16.27 1.00
CA LYS A 34 -4.33 -17.06 0.84
C LYS A 34 -4.31 -17.91 -0.44
N VAL A 35 -5.41 -18.52 -0.81
CA VAL A 35 -5.45 -19.47 -1.95
C VAL A 35 -5.59 -18.75 -3.29
N VAL A 36 -6.45 -17.74 -3.37
CA VAL A 36 -6.78 -17.06 -4.63
C VAL A 36 -5.78 -15.92 -4.89
N LEU A 37 -5.48 -15.13 -3.88
CA LEU A 37 -4.76 -13.88 -4.05
C LEU A 37 -3.24 -14.05 -3.93
N SER A 38 -2.75 -15.09 -3.22
CA SER A 38 -1.32 -15.41 -3.19
C SER A 38 -0.75 -15.88 -4.53
N LYS A 39 -1.62 -16.30 -5.46
CA LYS A 39 -1.21 -16.69 -6.82
C LYS A 39 -0.95 -15.50 -7.76
N PHE A 40 -1.35 -14.29 -7.35
CA PHE A 40 -1.07 -13.09 -8.14
C PHE A 40 0.18 -12.39 -7.60
N PRO A 41 1.31 -12.43 -8.34
CA PRO A 41 2.47 -11.65 -7.98
C PRO A 41 2.07 -10.16 -7.98
N GLY A 42 2.36 -9.45 -6.90
CA GLY A 42 1.97 -8.05 -6.73
C GLY A 42 0.70 -7.78 -5.93
N TYR A 43 -0.10 -8.80 -5.57
CA TYR A 43 -1.29 -8.59 -4.74
C TYR A 43 -0.96 -7.95 -3.38
N GLN A 44 0.13 -8.36 -2.75
CA GLN A 44 0.60 -7.78 -1.48
C GLN A 44 0.89 -6.28 -1.61
N VAL A 45 1.48 -5.89 -2.74
CA VAL A 45 1.76 -4.49 -3.06
C VAL A 45 0.46 -3.71 -3.22
N VAL A 46 -0.50 -4.24 -3.99
CA VAL A 46 -1.81 -3.60 -4.20
C VAL A 46 -2.58 -3.49 -2.88
N LYS A 47 -2.55 -4.53 -2.06
CA LYS A 47 -3.21 -4.54 -0.75
C LYS A 47 -2.60 -3.48 0.17
N SER A 48 -1.27 -3.39 0.28
CA SER A 48 -0.61 -2.39 1.12
C SER A 48 -0.90 -0.96 0.64
N ILE A 49 -0.96 -0.74 -0.67
CA ILE A 49 -1.35 0.55 -1.25
C ILE A 49 -2.82 0.86 -0.94
N ALA A 50 -3.73 -0.08 -1.14
CA ALA A 50 -5.17 0.10 -0.94
C ALA A 50 -5.55 0.35 0.53
N THR A 51 -4.87 -0.33 1.47
CA THR A 51 -5.07 -0.13 2.91
C THR A 51 -4.36 1.12 3.46
N GLY A 52 -3.72 1.90 2.59
CA GLY A 52 -2.98 3.11 2.98
C GLY A 52 -1.80 2.79 3.89
N PHE A 53 -1.16 1.63 3.68
CA PHE A 53 -0.01 1.13 4.43
C PHE A 53 -0.29 0.87 5.92
N SER A 54 -1.56 0.70 6.30
CA SER A 54 -1.99 0.77 7.69
C SER A 54 -1.71 -0.44 8.55
N ASP A 55 -1.37 -1.62 8.05
CA ASP A 55 -1.23 -2.78 8.97
C ASP A 55 -0.47 -3.99 8.41
N SER A 56 0.42 -3.81 7.48
CA SER A 56 1.23 -4.95 7.02
C SER A 56 2.43 -5.14 7.94
N ARG A 57 2.36 -6.13 8.82
CA ARG A 57 3.54 -6.67 9.53
C ARG A 57 4.59 -7.26 8.59
N ASP A 58 4.32 -7.30 7.30
CA ASP A 58 5.29 -7.57 6.24
C ASP A 58 5.92 -6.25 5.76
N GLU A 59 6.63 -5.57 6.65
CA GLU A 59 7.46 -4.38 6.35
C GLU A 59 8.57 -4.66 5.32
N THR A 60 8.74 -5.90 4.90
CA THR A 60 9.79 -6.34 3.97
C THR A 60 9.50 -6.07 2.50
N VAL A 61 8.26 -5.74 2.13
CA VAL A 61 7.89 -5.64 0.71
C VAL A 61 8.05 -4.23 0.14
N LEU A 62 7.86 -3.19 0.96
CA LEU A 62 7.94 -1.80 0.49
C LEU A 62 8.92 -0.99 1.35
N ARG A 63 9.88 -0.34 0.70
CA ARG A 63 10.83 0.57 1.37
C ARG A 63 10.58 2.01 0.92
N ALA A 64 10.53 2.93 1.88
CA ALA A 64 10.44 4.35 1.57
C ALA A 64 11.74 4.82 0.89
N ALA A 65 11.62 5.71 -0.09
CA ALA A 65 12.76 6.27 -0.79
C ALA A 65 12.48 7.67 -1.31
N LEU A 66 13.53 8.45 -1.44
CA LEU A 66 13.56 9.69 -2.21
C LEU A 66 14.12 9.39 -3.60
N VAL A 67 13.42 9.86 -4.62
CA VAL A 67 13.81 9.71 -6.02
C VAL A 67 14.15 11.08 -6.59
N SER A 68 15.35 11.23 -7.08
CA SER A 68 15.85 12.49 -7.63
C SER A 68 15.68 12.52 -9.15
N PHE A 69 15.00 13.55 -9.65
CA PHE A 69 14.85 13.87 -11.07
C PHE A 69 15.39 15.27 -11.31
N ASP A 70 16.59 15.36 -11.84
CA ASP A 70 17.30 16.62 -12.05
C ASP A 70 17.24 17.52 -10.80
N ASP A 71 16.49 18.62 -10.83
CA ASP A 71 16.34 19.55 -9.71
C ASP A 71 15.20 19.21 -8.74
N ASN A 72 14.45 18.14 -9.01
CA ASN A 72 13.30 17.75 -8.21
C ASN A 72 13.53 16.42 -7.50
N THR A 73 13.04 16.33 -6.27
CA THR A 73 13.04 15.09 -5.51
C THR A 73 11.62 14.75 -5.09
N VAL A 74 11.23 13.51 -5.32
CA VAL A 74 9.90 13.01 -4.96
C VAL A 74 9.99 11.86 -3.98
N LEU A 75 9.00 11.75 -3.12
CA LEU A 75 8.87 10.63 -2.18
C LEU A 75 8.21 9.46 -2.89
N GLY A 76 8.82 8.29 -2.78
CA GLY A 76 8.35 7.06 -3.40
C GLY A 76 8.48 5.85 -2.49
N LEU A 77 8.02 4.72 -2.98
CA LEU A 77 8.12 3.42 -2.35
C LEU A 77 8.79 2.46 -3.32
N ILE A 78 9.90 1.86 -2.90
CA ILE A 78 10.54 0.79 -3.66
C ILE A 78 9.65 -0.44 -3.55
N VAL A 79 9.22 -0.93 -4.70
CA VAL A 79 8.36 -2.11 -4.85
C VAL A 79 9.22 -3.35 -5.13
N GLU A 80 10.23 -3.18 -5.98
CA GLU A 80 11.05 -4.27 -6.45
C GLU A 80 12.45 -3.77 -6.84
N GLU A 81 13.45 -4.62 -6.70
CA GLU A 81 14.81 -4.38 -7.18
C GLU A 81 15.04 -5.23 -8.44
N SER A 82 15.65 -4.63 -9.47
CA SER A 82 16.04 -5.34 -10.69
C SER A 82 16.99 -6.49 -10.35
N THR A 83 16.84 -7.61 -11.04
CA THR A 83 17.73 -8.77 -10.91
C THR A 83 19.21 -8.41 -11.17
N ALA A 84 19.44 -7.41 -12.01
CA ALA A 84 20.79 -6.88 -12.28
C ALA A 84 21.29 -5.91 -11.18
N GLY A 85 20.40 -5.49 -10.27
CA GLY A 85 20.72 -4.57 -9.17
C GLY A 85 20.99 -3.12 -9.59
N ASP A 86 20.73 -2.77 -10.85
CA ASP A 86 20.99 -1.45 -11.44
C ASP A 86 19.80 -0.48 -11.35
N LYS A 87 18.58 -1.01 -11.12
CA LYS A 87 17.34 -0.24 -11.10
C LYS A 87 16.41 -0.68 -9.99
N TYR A 88 15.57 0.25 -9.59
CA TYR A 88 14.43 -0.01 -8.72
C TYR A 88 13.12 0.26 -9.46
N THR A 89 12.13 -0.61 -9.23
CA THR A 89 10.74 -0.29 -9.50
C THR A 89 10.21 0.53 -8.34
N VAL A 90 9.88 1.77 -8.59
CA VAL A 90 9.41 2.71 -7.56
C VAL A 90 7.98 3.12 -7.85
N PHE A 91 7.12 3.02 -6.84
CA PHE A 91 5.79 3.62 -6.85
C PHE A 91 5.86 5.01 -6.24
N VAL A 92 5.46 6.02 -6.99
CA VAL A 92 5.36 7.42 -6.54
C VAL A 92 3.90 7.74 -6.29
N PRO A 93 3.46 7.80 -5.02
CA PRO A 93 2.06 8.05 -4.69
C PRO A 93 1.64 9.48 -4.99
N GLY A 94 0.39 9.66 -5.41
CA GLY A 94 -0.22 10.98 -5.59
C GLY A 94 -0.75 11.56 -4.27
N ALA A 95 -0.70 12.88 -4.13
CA ALA A 95 -1.31 13.58 -3.00
C ALA A 95 -2.72 14.08 -3.36
N PRO A 96 -3.69 14.03 -2.43
CA PRO A 96 -3.60 13.59 -1.05
C PRO A 96 -3.84 12.09 -0.85
N GLY A 97 -4.10 11.33 -1.91
CA GLY A 97 -4.42 9.90 -1.84
C GLY A 97 -3.19 9.04 -2.15
N SER A 98 -2.77 8.20 -1.21
CA SER A 98 -1.64 7.29 -1.42
C SER A 98 -1.96 6.04 -2.26
N GLY A 99 -3.23 5.83 -2.61
CA GLY A 99 -3.68 4.66 -3.36
C GLY A 99 -3.55 4.77 -4.89
N ALA A 100 -3.30 5.97 -5.42
CA ALA A 100 -3.06 6.23 -6.83
C ALA A 100 -1.70 6.90 -7.01
N GLY A 101 -1.02 6.65 -8.12
CA GLY A 101 0.30 7.19 -8.38
C GLY A 101 0.90 6.65 -9.66
N ASN A 102 2.18 6.89 -9.85
CA ASN A 102 2.94 6.43 -11.01
C ASN A 102 3.93 5.34 -10.61
N VAL A 103 4.09 4.35 -11.48
CA VAL A 103 5.15 3.34 -11.33
C VAL A 103 6.28 3.68 -12.29
N MET A 104 7.50 3.73 -11.79
CA MET A 104 8.67 4.13 -12.54
C MET A 104 9.82 3.15 -12.33
N LEU A 105 10.59 2.90 -13.38
CA LEU A 105 11.89 2.23 -13.30
C LEU A 105 12.96 3.31 -13.18
N VAL A 106 13.64 3.36 -12.06
CA VAL A 106 14.61 4.40 -11.73
C VAL A 106 15.98 3.79 -11.50
N ALA A 107 17.03 4.41 -12.03
CA ALA A 107 18.39 4.00 -11.79
C ALA A 107 18.74 4.10 -10.30
N ARG A 108 19.48 3.12 -9.79
CA ARG A 108 19.78 2.99 -8.35
C ARG A 108 20.45 4.23 -7.77
N GLU A 109 21.30 4.89 -8.54
CA GLU A 109 22.01 6.12 -8.14
C GLU A 109 21.10 7.33 -7.90
N ARG A 110 19.86 7.28 -8.44
CA ARG A 110 18.87 8.34 -8.25
C ARG A 110 17.90 8.05 -7.10
N VAL A 111 18.07 6.93 -6.41
CA VAL A 111 17.15 6.47 -5.35
C VAL A 111 17.88 6.44 -4.03
N GLN A 112 17.49 7.28 -3.12
CA GLN A 112 17.96 7.28 -1.73
C GLN A 112 16.93 6.56 -0.85
N VAL A 113 17.30 5.41 -0.32
CA VAL A 113 16.45 4.63 0.60
C VAL A 113 16.34 5.37 1.92
N LEU A 114 15.12 5.48 2.45
CA LEU A 114 14.83 6.08 3.74
C LEU A 114 14.57 5.00 4.79
N ASP A 115 15.06 5.21 5.99
CA ASP A 115 14.73 4.39 7.16
C ASP A 115 13.43 4.88 7.82
N VAL A 116 12.38 4.92 7.03
CA VAL A 116 11.05 5.38 7.41
C VAL A 116 10.04 4.31 6.99
N PRO A 117 9.10 3.94 7.86
CA PRO A 117 8.09 2.97 7.49
C PRO A 117 7.18 3.51 6.37
N PRO A 118 6.63 2.65 5.50
CA PRO A 118 5.73 3.05 4.41
C PRO A 118 4.52 3.89 4.88
N SER A 119 4.08 3.68 6.12
CA SER A 119 3.04 4.49 6.78
C SER A 119 3.43 5.96 6.92
N GLY A 120 4.72 6.26 7.10
CA GLY A 120 5.25 7.63 7.12
C GLY A 120 5.07 8.31 5.76
N VAL A 121 5.32 7.58 4.66
CA VAL A 121 5.08 8.06 3.30
C VAL A 121 3.59 8.38 3.10
N ALA A 122 2.70 7.46 3.48
CA ALA A 122 1.26 7.66 3.36
C ALA A 122 0.79 8.88 4.18
N LYS A 123 1.34 9.07 5.38
CA LYS A 123 1.04 10.24 6.23
C LYS A 123 1.47 11.55 5.57
N ALA A 124 2.70 11.61 5.04
CA ALA A 124 3.20 12.78 4.32
C ALA A 124 2.33 13.11 3.11
N MET A 125 1.89 12.11 2.34
CA MET A 125 0.99 12.30 1.19
C MET A 125 -0.38 12.84 1.62
N LYS A 126 -1.00 12.27 2.67
CA LYS A 126 -2.27 12.78 3.22
C LYS A 126 -2.16 14.23 3.66
N GLN A 127 -1.01 14.64 4.17
CA GLN A 127 -0.71 15.99 4.60
C GLN A 127 -0.15 16.89 3.48
N ARG A 128 -0.26 16.46 2.22
CA ARG A 128 0.20 17.21 1.03
C ARG A 128 1.67 17.63 1.11
N GLY A 129 2.52 16.77 1.67
CA GLY A 129 3.95 17.01 1.78
C GLY A 129 4.42 17.69 3.06
N VAL A 130 3.51 18.02 3.99
CA VAL A 130 3.91 18.57 5.30
C VAL A 130 4.76 17.51 6.04
N GLY A 131 5.96 17.90 6.48
CA GLY A 131 6.91 17.03 7.15
C GLY A 131 7.87 16.29 6.20
N LEU A 132 7.74 16.43 4.88
CA LEU A 132 8.63 15.79 3.92
C LEU A 132 10.10 16.19 4.10
N GLN A 133 10.35 17.47 4.40
CA GLN A 133 11.70 17.97 4.64
C GLN A 133 12.37 17.33 5.87
N LEU A 134 11.59 17.03 6.91
CA LEU A 134 12.11 16.33 8.09
C LEU A 134 12.55 14.91 7.73
N LEU A 135 11.76 14.20 6.92
CA LEU A 135 12.11 12.87 6.44
C LEU A 135 13.36 12.87 5.55
N ALA A 136 13.55 13.92 4.77
CA ALA A 136 14.72 14.09 3.90
C ALA A 136 15.99 14.46 4.67
N THR A 137 15.87 15.24 5.76
CA THR A 137 17.02 15.78 6.52
C THR A 137 17.58 14.78 7.54
N GLU A 138 16.74 13.93 8.12
CA GLU A 138 17.18 12.94 9.13
C GLU A 138 18.19 11.91 8.58
N GLN A 139 18.37 11.83 7.27
CA GLN A 139 19.18 10.81 6.61
C GLN A 139 20.23 11.37 5.64
N SER A 140 20.56 12.67 5.73
CA SER A 140 21.74 13.19 5.04
C SER A 140 22.99 12.68 5.78
N PRO A 141 23.83 11.83 5.17
CA PRO A 141 25.08 11.41 5.80
C PRO A 141 25.95 12.67 6.03
N LYS A 142 26.43 12.80 7.27
CA LYS A 142 27.48 13.77 7.59
C LYS A 142 28.79 13.42 6.88
#